data_368193e72c68c2a715e2894f033853af
#
_entry.id   368193e72c68c2a715e2894f033853af
#
_cell.length_a   1.000
_cell.length_b   1.000
_cell.length_c   1.000
_cell.angle_alpha   90.00
_cell.angle_beta   90.00
_cell.angle_gamma   90.00
#
_symmetry.space_group_name_H-M   'P 1'
#
loop_
_entity.id
_entity.type
_entity.pdbx_description
1 polymer ?
#
loop_
_entity_poly.entity_id
_entity_poly.type
_entity_poly.pdbx_seq_one_letter_code
_entity_poly.pdbx_strand_id
1 'polypeptide(L)'
;CIRDRFIIRTAAEGVGEAELASDAAYLKRVWTKVMERKKRPQTRYQLYGELALAQRVLRDFADAELDRIRVDSRLTYEALLEFTSEYIPEMTSKLEHYTGRQPIFDLFDVENEIQRALERKVELKSGGYLIIDQTEAMTTVDINTGAFVGHRNLDDTIFNTNIEATQAIARQLRLRNLGGIIIIDFIDMNNEDHRRRVLHSLEQALSKDRVKTSVNGFSALGLVE
;
A
#
# COMPACT_ATOMS: atom_id res chain seq x y z
N CYS A 1 8.11 25.55 28.67
CA CYS A 1 8.92 25.35 27.48
C CYS A 1 8.21 24.42 26.51
N ILE A 2 7.88 24.91 25.33
CA ILE A 2 7.12 24.18 24.29
C ILE A 2 8.04 23.22 23.49
N ARG A 3 9.32 23.12 23.83
CA ARG A 3 10.36 22.47 23.01
C ARG A 3 10.33 20.94 22.96
N ASP A 4 9.58 20.28 23.84
CA ASP A 4 9.61 18.82 23.98
C ASP A 4 8.21 18.18 23.84
N ARG A 5 7.27 18.83 23.15
CA ARG A 5 5.91 18.34 22.98
C ARG A 5 5.63 18.00 21.51
N PHE A 6 5.00 16.85 21.29
CA PHE A 6 4.46 16.44 20.01
C PHE A 6 2.97 16.78 19.94
N ILE A 7 2.49 17.08 18.74
CA ILE A 7 1.06 17.22 18.45
C ILE A 7 0.65 15.98 17.67
N ILE A 8 -0.22 15.16 18.26
CA ILE A 8 -0.84 14.04 17.59
C ILE A 8 -2.05 14.60 16.83
N ARG A 9 -2.10 14.35 15.54
CA ARG A 9 -3.22 14.75 14.69
C ARG A 9 -4.26 13.64 14.60
N THR A 10 -5.48 13.98 14.15
CA THR A 10 -6.60 13.03 13.93
C THR A 10 -6.25 11.90 12.97
N ALA A 11 -5.30 12.11 12.05
CA ALA A 11 -4.78 11.05 11.17
C ALA A 11 -4.13 9.87 11.94
N ALA A 12 -3.73 10.08 13.21
CA ALA A 12 -3.17 9.04 14.07
C ALA A 12 -4.25 8.32 14.92
N GLU A 13 -5.53 8.55 14.65
CA GLU A 13 -6.61 7.83 15.32
C GLU A 13 -6.57 6.34 14.98
N GLY A 14 -6.50 5.47 15.99
CA GLY A 14 -6.37 4.02 15.84
C GLY A 14 -4.94 3.49 15.68
N VAL A 15 -3.93 4.38 15.63
CA VAL A 15 -2.51 3.99 15.56
C VAL A 15 -2.02 3.48 16.91
N GLY A 16 -1.24 2.39 16.91
CA GLY A 16 -0.67 1.78 18.10
C GLY A 16 0.42 2.61 18.79
N GLU A 17 0.63 2.40 20.09
CA GLU A 17 1.65 3.10 20.87
C GLU A 17 3.07 2.92 20.30
N ALA A 18 3.39 1.72 19.81
CA ALA A 18 4.71 1.42 19.24
C ALA A 18 5.01 2.24 17.97
N GLU A 19 4.01 2.42 17.09
CA GLU A 19 4.13 3.23 15.88
C GLU A 19 4.30 4.72 16.22
N LEU A 20 3.50 5.23 17.16
CA LEU A 20 3.63 6.61 17.65
C LEU A 20 5.00 6.87 18.29
N ALA A 21 5.53 5.88 19.02
CA ALA A 21 6.87 5.97 19.61
C ALA A 21 7.96 6.00 18.54
N SER A 22 7.84 5.21 17.49
CA SER A 22 8.74 5.20 16.34
C SER A 22 8.75 6.54 15.62
N ASP A 23 7.58 7.10 15.32
CA ASP A 23 7.44 8.41 14.69
C ASP A 23 8.05 9.53 15.57
N ALA A 24 7.80 9.48 16.86
CA ALA A 24 8.37 10.44 17.81
C ALA A 24 9.91 10.34 17.86
N ALA A 25 10.48 9.14 17.80
CA ALA A 25 11.92 8.93 17.75
C ALA A 25 12.54 9.47 16.45
N TYR A 26 11.90 9.21 15.31
CA TYR A 26 12.27 9.78 14.02
C TYR A 26 12.28 11.32 14.06
N LEU A 27 11.18 11.94 14.50
CA LEU A 27 11.05 13.39 14.59
C LEU A 27 12.07 14.03 15.53
N LYS A 28 12.43 13.36 16.64
CA LYS A 28 13.52 13.82 17.53
C LYS A 28 14.86 13.84 16.81
N ARG A 29 15.19 12.79 16.03
CA ARG A 29 16.42 12.73 15.21
C ARG A 29 16.46 13.89 14.20
N VAL A 30 15.36 14.09 13.46
CA VAL A 30 15.22 15.21 12.52
C VAL A 30 15.43 16.55 13.22
N TRP A 31 14.76 16.78 14.34
CA TRP A 31 14.88 18.03 15.09
C TRP A 31 16.31 18.29 15.58
N THR A 32 16.98 17.27 16.11
CA THR A 32 18.37 17.35 16.53
C THR A 32 19.26 17.82 15.38
N LYS A 33 19.12 17.22 14.21
CA LYS A 33 19.87 17.61 13.00
C LYS A 33 19.59 19.04 12.54
N VAL A 34 18.33 19.46 12.57
CA VAL A 34 17.94 20.84 12.27
C VAL A 34 18.64 21.81 13.25
N MET A 35 18.66 21.50 14.53
CA MET A 35 19.31 22.32 15.54
C MET A 35 20.86 22.36 15.42
N GLU A 36 21.47 21.24 15.02
CA GLU A 36 22.91 21.20 14.71
C GLU A 36 23.24 22.07 13.49
N ARG A 37 22.46 21.95 12.42
CA ARG A 37 22.60 22.76 11.21
C ARG A 37 22.42 24.25 11.49
N LYS A 38 21.47 24.61 12.36
CA LYS A 38 21.23 26.01 12.77
C LYS A 38 22.45 26.64 13.45
N LYS A 39 23.31 25.86 14.10
CA LYS A 39 24.53 26.36 14.78
C LYS A 39 25.65 26.70 13.81
N ARG A 40 25.60 26.29 12.53
CA ARG A 40 26.62 26.56 11.53
C ARG A 40 26.53 28.01 11.06
N PRO A 41 27.63 28.77 11.02
CA PRO A 41 27.64 30.20 10.68
C PRO A 41 27.63 30.41 9.17
N GLN A 42 26.57 29.94 8.48
CA GLN A 42 26.40 30.14 7.04
C GLN A 42 25.17 31.01 6.77
N THR A 43 25.34 32.03 5.95
CA THR A 43 24.23 32.84 5.43
C THR A 43 23.49 32.10 4.35
N ARG A 44 22.16 31.97 4.47
CA ARG A 44 21.24 31.31 3.53
C ARG A 44 21.47 29.80 3.40
N TYR A 45 21.38 29.07 4.48
CA TYR A 45 21.48 27.62 4.52
C TYR A 45 20.11 26.99 4.75
N GLN A 46 19.76 26.00 3.91
CA GLN A 46 18.53 25.24 4.09
C GLN A 46 18.68 24.30 5.30
N LEU A 47 17.92 24.54 6.35
CA LEU A 47 17.95 23.74 7.58
C LEU A 47 17.28 22.39 7.41
N TYR A 48 16.15 22.38 6.66
CA TYR A 48 15.38 21.21 6.35
C TYR A 48 14.72 21.40 4.98
N GLY A 49 14.64 20.35 4.19
CA GLY A 49 13.99 20.31 2.88
C GLY A 49 13.05 19.15 2.78
N GLU A 50 12.23 19.16 1.74
CA GLU A 50 11.40 18.01 1.40
C GLU A 50 12.28 16.82 1.01
N LEU A 51 11.91 15.62 1.47
CA LEU A 51 12.62 14.39 1.16
C LEU A 51 12.45 14.03 -0.31
N ALA A 52 13.50 13.53 -0.95
CA ALA A 52 13.42 12.90 -2.25
C ALA A 52 12.47 11.69 -2.21
N LEU A 53 11.90 11.32 -3.38
CA LEU A 53 10.92 10.24 -3.46
C LEU A 53 11.40 8.94 -2.80
N ALA A 54 12.62 8.51 -3.10
CA ALA A 54 13.19 7.28 -2.54
C ALA A 54 13.31 7.33 -0.99
N GLN A 55 13.69 8.49 -0.43
CA GLN A 55 13.74 8.70 1.02
C GLN A 55 12.35 8.69 1.66
N ARG A 56 11.33 9.26 0.96
CA ARG A 56 9.93 9.20 1.42
C ARG A 56 9.42 7.77 1.43
N VAL A 57 9.71 6.98 0.39
CA VAL A 57 9.33 5.56 0.32
C VAL A 57 9.94 4.81 1.51
N LEU A 58 11.21 5.02 1.83
CA LEU A 58 11.81 4.39 3.02
C LEU A 58 11.14 4.82 4.32
N ARG A 59 10.88 6.11 4.49
CA ARG A 59 10.22 6.61 5.71
C ARG A 59 8.80 6.04 5.87
N ASP A 60 8.04 5.94 4.78
CA ASP A 60 6.62 5.66 4.84
C ASP A 60 6.29 4.17 4.69
N PHE A 61 7.13 3.38 4.02
CA PHE A 61 6.85 1.99 3.70
C PHE A 61 7.84 0.97 4.28
N ALA A 62 9.00 1.42 4.80
CA ALA A 62 9.93 0.51 5.42
C ALA A 62 9.49 0.19 6.86
N ASP A 63 9.13 -1.04 7.10
CA ASP A 63 8.75 -1.57 8.42
C ASP A 63 9.72 -2.67 8.90
N ALA A 64 9.45 -3.19 10.10
CA ALA A 64 10.28 -4.23 10.70
C ALA A 64 10.25 -5.56 9.92
N GLU A 65 9.16 -5.83 9.19
CA GLU A 65 8.98 -7.07 8.43
C GLU A 65 9.70 -7.05 7.07
N LEU A 66 10.18 -5.88 6.63
CA LEU A 66 10.91 -5.74 5.37
C LEU A 66 12.26 -6.45 5.44
N ASP A 67 12.52 -7.37 4.52
CA ASP A 67 13.78 -8.13 4.47
C ASP A 67 14.91 -7.35 3.79
N ARG A 68 14.64 -6.74 2.64
CA ARG A 68 15.66 -6.12 1.79
C ARG A 68 15.15 -4.93 1.01
N ILE A 69 16.03 -3.96 0.79
CA ILE A 69 15.81 -2.79 -0.04
C ILE A 69 16.91 -2.75 -1.09
N ARG A 70 16.59 -3.01 -2.34
CA ARG A 70 17.56 -3.03 -3.43
C ARG A 70 17.46 -1.79 -4.27
N VAL A 71 18.61 -1.20 -4.57
CA VAL A 71 18.74 0.04 -5.33
C VAL A 71 19.81 -0.15 -6.38
N ASP A 72 19.49 0.07 -7.66
CA ASP A 72 20.39 -0.07 -8.79
C ASP A 72 21.22 1.20 -9.07
N SER A 73 20.67 2.37 -8.78
CA SER A 73 21.40 3.63 -8.90
C SER A 73 22.38 3.81 -7.74
N ARG A 74 23.68 3.85 -8.05
CA ARG A 74 24.71 4.09 -7.03
C ARG A 74 24.51 5.40 -6.28
N LEU A 75 24.17 6.48 -6.98
CA LEU A 75 23.94 7.78 -6.35
C LEU A 75 22.75 7.74 -5.40
N THR A 76 21.67 7.08 -5.80
CA THR A 76 20.48 6.90 -4.95
C THR A 76 20.80 6.01 -3.75
N TYR A 77 21.56 4.93 -3.96
CA TYR A 77 22.01 4.05 -2.87
C TYR A 77 22.83 4.80 -1.81
N GLU A 78 23.82 5.58 -2.24
CA GLU A 78 24.67 6.39 -1.34
C GLU A 78 23.84 7.43 -0.55
N ALA A 79 22.91 8.11 -1.23
CA ALA A 79 22.01 9.06 -0.59
C ALA A 79 21.04 8.40 0.41
N LEU A 80 20.56 7.19 0.11
CA LEU A 80 19.72 6.41 1.02
C LEU A 80 20.52 5.84 2.19
N LEU A 81 21.76 5.44 1.97
CA LEU A 81 22.66 4.96 3.02
C LEU A 81 22.94 6.08 4.05
N GLU A 82 23.22 7.30 3.59
CA GLU A 82 23.36 8.46 4.43
C GLU A 82 22.06 8.76 5.20
N PHE A 83 20.93 8.78 4.50
CA PHE A 83 19.62 9.03 5.09
C PHE A 83 19.25 7.99 6.15
N THR A 84 19.41 6.71 5.86
CA THR A 84 19.08 5.64 6.82
C THR A 84 19.99 5.69 8.02
N SER A 85 21.30 5.88 7.85
CA SER A 85 22.24 5.96 8.98
C SER A 85 21.94 7.14 9.92
N GLU A 86 21.41 8.26 9.38
CA GLU A 86 21.08 9.45 10.19
C GLU A 86 19.68 9.36 10.84
N TYR A 87 18.68 8.84 10.13
CA TYR A 87 17.27 8.97 10.53
C TYR A 87 16.57 7.65 10.85
N ILE A 88 16.98 6.53 10.21
CA ILE A 88 16.34 5.23 10.35
C ILE A 88 17.43 4.13 10.39
N PRO A 89 18.33 4.13 11.40
CA PRO A 89 19.51 3.25 11.42
C PRO A 89 19.16 1.76 11.37
N GLU A 90 17.98 1.37 11.84
CA GLU A 90 17.44 0.01 11.76
C GLU A 90 17.29 -0.51 10.32
N MET A 91 17.15 0.36 9.33
CA MET A 91 17.01 0.00 7.91
C MET A 91 18.34 -0.07 7.16
N THR A 92 19.41 0.46 7.73
CA THR A 92 20.73 0.54 7.07
C THR A 92 21.26 -0.84 6.65
N SER A 93 21.08 -1.87 7.50
CA SER A 93 21.53 -3.23 7.21
C SER A 93 20.70 -3.96 6.14
N LYS A 94 19.51 -3.46 5.83
CA LYS A 94 18.61 -4.02 4.83
C LYS A 94 18.83 -3.42 3.43
N LEU A 95 19.63 -2.35 3.34
CA LEU A 95 19.90 -1.64 2.08
C LEU A 95 21.01 -2.33 1.30
N GLU A 96 20.73 -2.71 0.06
CA GLU A 96 21.67 -3.39 -0.84
C GLU A 96 21.82 -2.61 -2.16
N HIS A 97 23.07 -2.37 -2.58
CA HIS A 97 23.33 -1.88 -3.93
C HIS A 97 23.25 -3.03 -4.93
N TYR A 98 22.29 -2.94 -5.86
CA TYR A 98 22.13 -3.92 -6.92
C TYR A 98 23.08 -3.61 -8.09
N THR A 99 23.96 -4.55 -8.42
CA THR A 99 24.96 -4.42 -9.49
C THR A 99 24.78 -5.45 -10.60
N GLY A 100 23.62 -6.12 -10.64
CA GLY A 100 23.31 -7.11 -11.67
C GLY A 100 23.23 -6.50 -13.07
N ARG A 101 23.39 -7.35 -14.10
CA ARG A 101 23.30 -6.91 -15.51
C ARG A 101 21.87 -6.71 -15.99
N GLN A 102 20.93 -7.48 -15.44
CA GLN A 102 19.51 -7.37 -15.78
C GLN A 102 18.90 -6.17 -15.03
N PRO A 103 18.07 -5.33 -15.67
CA PRO A 103 17.35 -4.27 -14.99
C PRO A 103 16.57 -4.82 -13.80
N ILE A 104 16.58 -4.11 -12.67
CA ILE A 104 16.00 -4.61 -11.42
C ILE A 104 14.47 -4.82 -11.53
N PHE A 105 13.78 -4.00 -12.30
CA PHE A 105 12.33 -4.13 -12.50
C PHE A 105 12.00 -5.35 -13.36
N ASP A 106 12.83 -5.68 -14.36
CA ASP A 106 12.65 -6.90 -15.16
C ASP A 106 12.93 -8.15 -14.33
N LEU A 107 13.96 -8.09 -13.44
CA LEU A 107 14.29 -9.22 -12.56
C LEU A 107 13.13 -9.63 -11.64
N PHE A 108 12.32 -8.67 -11.20
CA PHE A 108 11.20 -8.89 -10.30
C PHE A 108 9.82 -8.78 -10.98
N ASP A 109 9.76 -8.80 -12.31
CA ASP A 109 8.52 -8.69 -13.10
C ASP A 109 7.69 -7.43 -12.83
N VAL A 110 8.34 -6.38 -12.29
CA VAL A 110 7.66 -5.14 -11.88
C VAL A 110 7.11 -4.40 -13.09
N GLU A 111 7.87 -4.35 -14.20
CA GLU A 111 7.44 -3.66 -15.42
C GLU A 111 6.16 -4.29 -15.99
N ASN A 112 6.09 -5.63 -16.03
CA ASN A 112 4.89 -6.34 -16.47
C ASN A 112 3.69 -6.12 -15.52
N GLU A 113 3.93 -6.05 -14.21
CA GLU A 113 2.86 -5.71 -13.25
C GLU A 113 2.34 -4.28 -13.44
N ILE A 114 3.21 -3.32 -13.78
CA ILE A 114 2.80 -1.96 -14.14
C ILE A 114 1.92 -1.98 -15.39
N GLN A 115 2.32 -2.72 -16.43
CA GLN A 115 1.54 -2.83 -17.66
C GLN A 115 0.17 -3.48 -17.39
N ARG A 116 0.11 -4.58 -16.64
CA ARG A 116 -1.15 -5.21 -16.22
C ARG A 116 -2.04 -4.27 -15.40
N ALA A 117 -1.44 -3.41 -14.58
CA ALA A 117 -2.20 -2.43 -13.80
C ALA A 117 -2.86 -1.33 -14.67
N LEU A 118 -2.46 -1.18 -15.93
CA LEU A 118 -3.11 -0.28 -16.89
C LEU A 118 -4.28 -0.95 -17.64
N GLU A 119 -4.38 -2.29 -17.58
CA GLU A 119 -5.44 -3.02 -18.25
C GLU A 119 -6.76 -2.93 -17.48
N ARG A 120 -7.87 -2.91 -18.22
CA ARG A 120 -9.22 -2.92 -17.65
C ARG A 120 -9.54 -4.24 -16.96
N LYS A 121 -9.05 -5.36 -17.51
CA LYS A 121 -9.30 -6.72 -17.05
C LYS A 121 -8.17 -7.21 -16.14
N VAL A 122 -8.54 -7.85 -15.04
CA VAL A 122 -7.59 -8.49 -14.10
C VAL A 122 -7.95 -9.95 -13.95
N GLU A 123 -7.06 -10.84 -14.37
CA GLU A 123 -7.25 -12.28 -14.25
C GLU A 123 -7.07 -12.75 -12.80
N LEU A 124 -7.91 -13.67 -12.36
CA LEU A 124 -7.83 -14.35 -11.08
C LEU A 124 -7.20 -15.74 -11.28
N LYS A 125 -6.53 -16.26 -10.26
CA LYS A 125 -5.91 -17.60 -10.30
C LYS A 125 -6.93 -18.72 -10.47
N SER A 126 -8.16 -18.53 -9.98
CA SER A 126 -9.29 -19.44 -10.14
C SER A 126 -9.81 -19.53 -11.58
N GLY A 127 -9.33 -18.69 -12.49
CA GLY A 127 -9.83 -18.56 -13.87
C GLY A 127 -10.97 -17.56 -14.03
N GLY A 128 -11.45 -16.95 -12.93
CA GLY A 128 -12.30 -15.77 -12.94
C GLY A 128 -11.55 -14.51 -13.33
N TYR A 129 -12.22 -13.39 -13.37
CA TYR A 129 -11.61 -12.11 -13.65
C TYR A 129 -12.42 -10.94 -13.08
N LEU A 130 -11.73 -9.82 -12.89
CA LEU A 130 -12.33 -8.53 -12.54
C LEU A 130 -12.33 -7.63 -13.76
N ILE A 131 -13.36 -6.81 -13.88
CA ILE A 131 -13.39 -5.64 -14.77
C ILE A 131 -13.41 -4.40 -13.90
N ILE A 132 -12.43 -3.52 -14.09
CA ILE A 132 -12.31 -2.28 -13.33
C ILE A 132 -12.51 -1.11 -14.28
N ASP A 133 -13.58 -0.37 -14.07
CA ASP A 133 -13.92 0.82 -14.84
C ASP A 133 -13.91 2.06 -13.96
N GLN A 134 -13.20 3.08 -14.40
CA GLN A 134 -13.17 4.37 -13.74
C GLN A 134 -14.00 5.37 -14.53
N THR A 135 -15.03 5.92 -13.88
CA THR A 135 -15.86 7.02 -14.41
C THR A 135 -15.45 8.35 -13.80
N GLU A 136 -16.11 9.43 -14.19
CA GLU A 136 -15.87 10.75 -13.60
C GLU A 136 -16.19 10.79 -12.09
N ALA A 137 -17.22 10.06 -11.65
CA ALA A 137 -17.74 10.13 -10.28
C ALA A 137 -17.32 8.96 -9.38
N MET A 138 -17.04 7.77 -9.93
CA MET A 138 -16.79 6.56 -9.15
C MET A 138 -15.98 5.53 -9.95
N THR A 139 -15.43 4.56 -9.23
CA THR A 139 -14.84 3.35 -9.81
C THR A 139 -15.81 2.19 -9.63
N THR A 140 -16.04 1.39 -10.66
CA THR A 140 -16.82 0.17 -10.59
C THR A 140 -15.93 -1.05 -10.79
N VAL A 141 -16.22 -2.10 -10.04
CA VAL A 141 -15.53 -3.39 -10.12
C VAL A 141 -16.58 -4.47 -10.29
N ASP A 142 -16.56 -5.16 -11.43
CA ASP A 142 -17.43 -6.29 -11.76
C ASP A 142 -16.61 -7.59 -11.68
N ILE A 143 -17.16 -8.63 -11.05
CA ILE A 143 -16.51 -9.91 -10.82
C ILE A 143 -17.18 -11.01 -11.62
N ASN A 144 -16.36 -11.75 -12.37
CA ASN A 144 -16.84 -12.83 -13.25
C ASN A 144 -16.12 -14.15 -12.94
N THR A 145 -16.86 -15.27 -12.96
CA THR A 145 -16.30 -16.62 -12.77
C THR A 145 -15.46 -17.12 -13.96
N GLY A 146 -15.58 -16.45 -15.12
CA GLY A 146 -14.96 -16.93 -16.35
C GLY A 146 -15.58 -18.25 -16.85
N ALA A 147 -14.79 -19.00 -17.61
CA ALA A 147 -15.23 -20.29 -18.17
C ALA A 147 -15.18 -21.47 -17.17
N PHE A 148 -14.59 -21.26 -16.01
CA PHE A 148 -14.41 -22.31 -15.01
C PHE A 148 -15.58 -22.38 -14.04
N VAL A 149 -16.62 -23.12 -14.42
CA VAL A 149 -17.71 -23.51 -13.51
C VAL A 149 -17.33 -24.87 -12.92
N GLY A 150 -16.94 -24.92 -11.66
CA GLY A 150 -16.60 -26.15 -10.96
C GLY A 150 -17.79 -27.13 -11.01
N HIS A 151 -17.53 -28.34 -11.47
CA HIS A 151 -18.57 -29.33 -11.77
C HIS A 151 -19.32 -29.92 -10.57
N ARG A 152 -18.95 -29.60 -9.32
CA ARG A 152 -19.52 -30.26 -8.13
C ARG A 152 -20.23 -29.37 -7.12
N ASN A 153 -19.90 -28.08 -7.05
CA ASN A 153 -20.61 -27.16 -6.15
C ASN A 153 -20.46 -25.72 -6.66
N LEU A 154 -21.49 -25.22 -7.33
CA LEU A 154 -21.50 -23.87 -7.89
C LEU A 154 -21.36 -22.81 -6.79
N ASP A 155 -22.01 -23.01 -5.64
CA ASP A 155 -21.97 -22.06 -4.51
C ASP A 155 -20.58 -21.92 -3.93
N ASP A 156 -19.81 -23.03 -3.78
CA ASP A 156 -18.45 -23.00 -3.31
C ASP A 156 -17.50 -22.34 -4.32
N THR A 157 -17.74 -22.56 -5.61
CA THR A 157 -16.95 -21.91 -6.67
C THR A 157 -17.15 -20.39 -6.64
N ILE A 158 -18.40 -19.94 -6.57
CA ILE A 158 -18.75 -18.52 -6.46
C ILE A 158 -18.09 -17.91 -5.20
N PHE A 159 -18.26 -18.55 -4.07
CA PHE A 159 -17.69 -18.10 -2.82
C PHE A 159 -16.16 -17.95 -2.89
N ASN A 160 -15.45 -18.98 -3.40
CA ASN A 160 -14.00 -18.94 -3.52
C ASN A 160 -13.53 -17.88 -4.52
N THR A 161 -14.23 -17.69 -5.63
CA THR A 161 -13.94 -16.62 -6.60
C THR A 161 -14.12 -15.24 -5.95
N ASN A 162 -15.20 -15.03 -5.21
CA ASN A 162 -15.43 -13.77 -4.50
C ASN A 162 -14.39 -13.51 -3.41
N ILE A 163 -13.95 -14.53 -2.65
CA ILE A 163 -12.86 -14.41 -1.67
C ILE A 163 -11.54 -14.04 -2.35
N GLU A 164 -11.20 -14.69 -3.47
CA GLU A 164 -10.01 -14.33 -4.24
C GLU A 164 -10.08 -12.90 -4.78
N ALA A 165 -11.25 -12.52 -5.28
CA ALA A 165 -11.52 -11.18 -5.79
C ALA A 165 -11.26 -10.10 -4.73
N THR A 166 -11.59 -10.31 -3.45
CA THR A 166 -11.33 -9.32 -2.39
C THR A 166 -9.86 -8.95 -2.28
N GLN A 167 -8.96 -9.94 -2.37
CA GLN A 167 -7.50 -9.72 -2.31
C GLN A 167 -6.99 -9.01 -3.56
N ALA A 168 -7.51 -9.43 -4.74
CA ALA A 168 -7.14 -8.81 -6.00
C ALA A 168 -7.62 -7.35 -6.07
N ILE A 169 -8.86 -7.06 -5.64
CA ILE A 169 -9.42 -5.71 -5.59
C ILE A 169 -8.54 -4.80 -4.72
N ALA A 170 -8.28 -5.17 -3.47
CA ALA A 170 -7.48 -4.37 -2.57
C ALA A 170 -6.08 -4.10 -3.15
N ARG A 171 -5.46 -5.09 -3.82
CA ARG A 171 -4.18 -4.92 -4.52
C ARG A 171 -4.30 -3.93 -5.67
N GLN A 172 -5.34 -4.05 -6.52
CA GLN A 172 -5.53 -3.18 -7.68
C GLN A 172 -5.84 -1.74 -7.30
N LEU A 173 -6.62 -1.51 -6.24
CA LEU A 173 -6.90 -0.18 -5.72
C LEU A 173 -5.60 0.55 -5.31
N ARG A 174 -4.68 -0.16 -4.65
CA ARG A 174 -3.37 0.39 -4.28
C ARG A 174 -2.48 0.63 -5.50
N LEU A 175 -2.33 -0.37 -6.38
CA LEU A 175 -1.45 -0.28 -7.56
C LEU A 175 -1.87 0.85 -8.50
N ARG A 176 -3.18 1.04 -8.69
CA ARG A 176 -3.75 2.06 -9.57
C ARG A 176 -3.98 3.39 -8.86
N ASN A 177 -3.71 3.46 -7.56
CA ASN A 177 -3.98 4.63 -6.71
C ASN A 177 -5.45 5.11 -6.85
N LEU A 178 -6.40 4.17 -6.82
CA LEU A 178 -7.82 4.46 -6.92
C LEU A 178 -8.40 4.82 -5.56
N GLY A 179 -9.21 5.87 -5.53
CA GLY A 179 -9.88 6.37 -4.33
C GLY A 179 -11.23 6.99 -4.66
N GLY A 180 -11.89 7.55 -3.65
CA GLY A 180 -13.24 8.07 -3.77
C GLY A 180 -14.28 6.96 -3.63
N ILE A 181 -15.40 7.06 -4.35
CA ILE A 181 -16.47 6.08 -4.33
C ILE A 181 -16.09 4.88 -5.20
N ILE A 182 -16.14 3.68 -4.62
CA ILE A 182 -15.84 2.43 -5.30
C ILE A 182 -17.02 1.49 -5.10
N ILE A 183 -17.63 1.05 -6.19
CA ILE A 183 -18.76 0.13 -6.19
C ILE A 183 -18.27 -1.23 -6.69
N ILE A 184 -18.53 -2.27 -5.91
CA ILE A 184 -18.10 -3.62 -6.21
C ILE A 184 -19.35 -4.49 -6.40
N ASP A 185 -19.42 -5.16 -7.56
CA ASP A 185 -20.44 -6.14 -7.91
C ASP A 185 -19.85 -7.54 -7.73
N PHE A 186 -20.12 -8.15 -6.58
CA PHE A 186 -19.74 -9.52 -6.29
C PHE A 186 -20.71 -10.49 -6.98
N ILE A 187 -20.19 -11.65 -7.40
CA ILE A 187 -21.05 -12.70 -7.91
C ILE A 187 -22.09 -13.07 -6.85
N ASP A 188 -23.35 -13.15 -7.24
CA ASP A 188 -24.48 -13.39 -6.34
C ASP A 188 -24.28 -14.60 -5.44
N MET A 189 -24.51 -14.41 -4.15
CA MET A 189 -24.43 -15.44 -3.12
C MET A 189 -25.77 -15.53 -2.37
N ASN A 190 -26.35 -16.71 -2.32
CA ASN A 190 -27.59 -16.96 -1.57
C ASN A 190 -27.33 -17.16 -0.06
N ASN A 191 -26.11 -17.57 0.30
CA ASN A 191 -25.73 -17.85 1.68
C ASN A 191 -25.25 -16.59 2.39
N GLU A 192 -25.95 -16.16 3.44
CA GLU A 192 -25.60 -14.99 4.26
C GLU A 192 -24.25 -15.12 4.97
N ASP A 193 -23.84 -16.35 5.31
CA ASP A 193 -22.52 -16.57 5.91
C ASP A 193 -21.41 -16.33 4.88
N HIS A 194 -21.60 -16.74 3.64
CA HIS A 194 -20.67 -16.43 2.55
C HIS A 194 -20.55 -14.92 2.34
N ARG A 195 -21.64 -14.17 2.32
CA ARG A 195 -21.64 -12.71 2.20
C ARG A 195 -20.85 -12.06 3.32
N ARG A 196 -21.08 -12.44 4.58
CA ARG A 196 -20.32 -11.92 5.73
C ARG A 196 -18.83 -12.20 5.63
N ARG A 197 -18.45 -13.41 5.22
CA ARG A 197 -17.04 -13.81 5.08
C ARG A 197 -16.35 -13.06 3.95
N VAL A 198 -17.02 -12.79 2.84
CA VAL A 198 -16.50 -11.99 1.73
C VAL A 198 -16.28 -10.54 2.18
N LEU A 199 -17.24 -9.92 2.87
CA LEU A 199 -17.05 -8.56 3.43
C LEU A 199 -15.87 -8.50 4.39
N HIS A 200 -15.80 -9.44 5.32
CA HIS A 200 -14.69 -9.50 6.28
C HIS A 200 -13.33 -9.68 5.59
N SER A 201 -13.27 -10.52 4.55
CA SER A 201 -12.05 -10.70 3.73
C SER A 201 -11.66 -9.41 3.02
N LEU A 202 -12.64 -8.65 2.49
CA LEU A 202 -12.39 -7.36 1.84
C LEU A 202 -11.84 -6.34 2.84
N GLU A 203 -12.48 -6.20 4.02
CA GLU A 203 -12.02 -5.31 5.08
C GLU A 203 -10.59 -5.64 5.52
N GLN A 204 -10.28 -6.93 5.72
CA GLN A 204 -8.93 -7.37 6.06
C GLN A 204 -7.91 -7.08 4.95
N ALA A 205 -8.29 -7.22 3.68
CA ALA A 205 -7.40 -6.92 2.57
C ALA A 205 -7.12 -5.42 2.46
N LEU A 206 -8.14 -4.59 2.68
CA LEU A 206 -8.04 -3.13 2.66
C LEU A 206 -7.28 -2.58 3.87
N SER A 207 -7.38 -3.22 5.05
CA SER A 207 -6.68 -2.77 6.26
C SER A 207 -5.15 -2.81 6.15
N LYS A 208 -4.61 -3.51 5.16
CA LYS A 208 -3.17 -3.51 4.84
C LYS A 208 -2.70 -2.21 4.17
N ASP A 209 -3.64 -1.39 3.72
CA ASP A 209 -3.34 -0.07 3.17
C ASP A 209 -3.36 0.97 4.29
N ARG A 210 -2.49 1.97 4.20
CA ARG A 210 -2.47 3.11 5.13
C ARG A 210 -3.60 4.11 4.88
N VAL A 211 -4.24 4.03 3.72
CA VAL A 211 -5.37 4.89 3.36
C VAL A 211 -6.61 4.43 4.13
N LYS A 212 -7.24 5.35 4.86
CA LYS A 212 -8.50 5.07 5.54
C LYS A 212 -9.58 4.68 4.53
N THR A 213 -10.17 3.50 4.71
CA THR A 213 -11.29 3.00 3.91
C THR A 213 -12.49 2.74 4.81
N SER A 214 -13.69 2.85 4.25
CA SER A 214 -14.94 2.48 4.89
C SER A 214 -15.67 1.52 3.95
N VAL A 215 -16.09 0.38 4.45
CA VAL A 215 -16.83 -0.62 3.68
C VAL A 215 -18.26 -0.65 4.19
N ASN A 216 -19.21 -0.32 3.32
CA ASN A 216 -20.63 -0.52 3.58
C ASN A 216 -21.01 -1.95 3.18
N GLY A 217 -21.92 -2.56 3.93
CA GLY A 217 -22.41 -3.92 3.64
C GLY A 217 -23.12 -4.00 2.29
N PHE A 218 -23.56 -5.22 1.93
CA PHE A 218 -24.33 -5.41 0.71
C PHE A 218 -25.59 -4.55 0.71
N SER A 219 -25.76 -3.77 -0.33
CA SER A 219 -26.96 -2.98 -0.59
C SER A 219 -28.16 -3.88 -0.99
N ALA A 220 -29.35 -3.29 -1.10
CA ALA A 220 -30.53 -4.00 -1.62
C ALA A 220 -30.36 -4.50 -3.06
N LEU A 221 -29.40 -3.94 -3.81
CA LEU A 221 -29.04 -4.37 -5.17
C LEU A 221 -27.93 -5.42 -5.20
N GLY A 222 -27.42 -5.88 -4.04
CA GLY A 222 -26.32 -6.82 -3.98
C GLY A 222 -24.91 -6.19 -4.13
N LEU A 223 -24.81 -4.87 -4.24
CA LEU A 223 -23.56 -4.15 -4.43
C LEU A 223 -22.91 -3.80 -3.10
N VAL A 224 -21.59 -3.75 -3.07
CA VAL A 224 -20.78 -3.28 -1.93
C VAL A 224 -20.13 -1.94 -2.28
N GLU A 225 -20.24 -0.99 -1.34
CA GLU A 225 -19.60 0.32 -1.44
C GLU A 225 -18.42 0.43 -0.48
#